data_1057af8cd564bc550d742ae5ccc77514
#
_entry.id   1057af8cd564bc550d742ae5ccc77514
#
_cell.length_a   1.000
_cell.length_b   1.000
_cell.length_c   1.000
_cell.angle_alpha   90.00
_cell.angle_beta   90.00
_cell.angle_gamma   90.00
#
_symmetry.space_group_name_H-M   'P 1'
#
loop_
_entity.id
_entity.type
_entity.pdbx_description
1 polymer ?
#
loop_
_entity_poly.entity_id
_entity_poly.type
_entity_poly.pdbx_seq_one_letter_code
_entity_poly.pdbx_strand_id
1 'polypeptide(L)'
;MNEKETISYIINTSKNIAIFALSPDKTKASYRVAEFLQRKNYKIFPIYPKEEFILNEKVYRNLDQIEEKIDTLILFRKGEVALEILPKLIEKNIKNLCLQLGISNETAKEECKKLDINFIQNRCIMLEYPYFKTKEK
;
A
#
# COMPACT_ATOMS: atom_id res chain seq x y z
N MET A 1 9.78 1.12 -15.76
CA MET A 1 9.07 -0.18 -15.73
C MET A 1 7.65 -0.01 -16.26
N ASN A 2 7.13 -1.00 -16.99
CA ASN A 2 5.72 -1.01 -17.34
C ASN A 2 4.88 -1.43 -16.10
N GLU A 3 3.56 -1.42 -16.23
CA GLU A 3 2.67 -1.75 -15.12
C GLU A 3 2.93 -3.14 -14.53
N LYS A 4 3.09 -4.15 -15.40
CA LYS A 4 3.33 -5.53 -14.93
C LYS A 4 4.65 -5.65 -14.19
N GLU A 5 5.69 -5.03 -14.70
CA GLU A 5 6.99 -5.01 -14.04
C GLU A 5 6.92 -4.31 -12.69
N THR A 6 6.15 -3.22 -12.60
CA THR A 6 5.96 -2.48 -11.35
C THR A 6 5.23 -3.33 -10.31
N ILE A 7 4.16 -4.03 -10.72
CA ILE A 7 3.43 -4.94 -9.82
C ILE A 7 4.35 -6.03 -9.30
N SER A 8 5.11 -6.66 -10.20
CA SER A 8 6.05 -7.71 -9.83
C SER A 8 7.12 -7.19 -8.86
N TYR A 9 7.67 -6.03 -9.14
CA TYR A 9 8.68 -5.41 -8.29
C TYR A 9 8.14 -5.17 -6.87
N ILE A 10 6.96 -4.57 -6.76
CA ILE A 10 6.34 -4.28 -5.46
C ILE A 10 6.08 -5.56 -4.68
N ILE A 11 5.50 -6.57 -5.32
CA ILE A 11 5.17 -7.85 -4.66
C ILE A 11 6.44 -8.57 -4.20
N ASN A 12 7.50 -8.56 -4.99
CA ASN A 12 8.69 -9.36 -4.71
C ASN A 12 9.72 -8.66 -3.83
N THR A 13 9.67 -7.35 -3.69
CA THR A 13 10.67 -6.60 -2.92
C THR A 13 10.15 -5.95 -1.66
N SER A 14 8.84 -5.75 -1.52
CA SER A 14 8.27 -5.10 -0.33
C SER A 14 8.37 -6.02 0.89
N LYS A 15 8.70 -5.42 2.02
CA LYS A 15 8.70 -6.10 3.33
C LYS A 15 7.73 -5.41 4.28
N ASN A 16 7.81 -4.08 4.37
CA ASN A 16 6.98 -3.26 5.25
C ASN A 16 5.98 -2.50 4.42
N ILE A 17 4.70 -2.76 4.64
CA ILE A 17 3.61 -2.19 3.86
C ILE A 17 2.67 -1.42 4.79
N ALA A 18 2.57 -0.11 4.58
CA ALA A 18 1.58 0.71 5.27
C ALA A 18 0.26 0.61 4.51
N ILE A 19 -0.82 0.41 5.24
CA ILE A 19 -2.17 0.29 4.66
C ILE A 19 -3.00 1.46 5.16
N PHE A 20 -3.28 2.40 4.27
CA PHE A 20 -3.98 3.63 4.58
C PHE A 20 -5.49 3.39 4.51
N ALA A 21 -6.18 3.65 5.62
CA ALA A 21 -7.59 3.37 5.82
C ALA A 21 -7.89 1.87 5.92
N LEU A 22 -7.07 1.16 6.68
CA LEU A 22 -7.32 -0.25 7.01
C LEU A 22 -8.45 -0.33 8.02
N SER A 23 -9.62 -0.82 7.58
CA SER A 23 -10.79 -0.97 8.43
C SER A 23 -10.66 -2.19 9.37
N PRO A 24 -11.15 -2.09 10.62
CA PRO A 24 -11.27 -3.27 11.50
C PRO A 24 -12.40 -4.21 11.10
N ASP A 25 -13.27 -3.79 10.21
CA ASP A 25 -14.41 -4.59 9.73
C ASP A 25 -13.92 -5.69 8.79
N LYS A 26 -14.08 -6.94 9.23
CA LYS A 26 -13.60 -8.13 8.49
C LYS A 26 -14.25 -8.32 7.12
N THR A 27 -15.38 -7.66 6.87
CA THR A 27 -16.07 -7.74 5.58
C THR A 27 -15.51 -6.76 4.55
N LYS A 28 -14.69 -5.82 4.97
CA LYS A 28 -14.11 -4.81 4.08
C LYS A 28 -12.88 -5.34 3.33
N ALA A 29 -12.73 -4.88 2.10
CA ALA A 29 -11.60 -5.29 1.26
C ALA A 29 -10.25 -4.97 1.92
N SER A 30 -10.14 -3.81 2.58
CA SER A 30 -8.88 -3.42 3.23
C SER A 30 -8.45 -4.43 4.30
N TYR A 31 -9.39 -4.94 5.08
CA TYR A 31 -9.09 -5.96 6.09
C TYR A 31 -8.62 -7.25 5.44
N ARG A 32 -9.34 -7.72 4.42
CA ARG A 32 -9.02 -8.98 3.75
C ARG A 32 -7.67 -8.93 3.06
N VAL A 33 -7.36 -7.81 2.40
CA VAL A 33 -6.05 -7.63 1.76
C VAL A 33 -4.94 -7.61 2.81
N ALA A 34 -5.13 -6.88 3.91
CA ALA A 34 -4.14 -6.82 4.99
C ALA A 34 -3.88 -8.19 5.60
N GLU A 35 -4.93 -8.95 5.90
CA GLU A 35 -4.82 -10.29 6.45
C GLU A 35 -4.08 -11.21 5.49
N PHE A 36 -4.39 -11.14 4.21
CA PHE A 36 -3.70 -11.89 3.16
C PHE A 36 -2.20 -11.56 3.16
N LEU A 37 -1.86 -10.29 3.21
CA LEU A 37 -0.46 -9.86 3.19
C LEU A 37 0.30 -10.38 4.43
N GLN A 38 -0.33 -10.35 5.60
CA GLN A 38 0.27 -10.94 6.80
C GLN A 38 0.56 -12.43 6.61
N ARG A 39 -0.37 -13.17 6.04
CA ARG A 39 -0.18 -14.60 5.77
C ARG A 39 0.97 -14.87 4.81
N LYS A 40 1.28 -13.90 3.95
CA LYS A 40 2.38 -13.98 2.99
C LYS A 40 3.67 -13.38 3.53
N ASN A 41 3.73 -13.15 4.84
CA ASN A 41 4.93 -12.69 5.56
C ASN A 41 5.36 -11.25 5.28
N TYR A 42 4.45 -10.42 4.79
CA TYR A 42 4.67 -8.98 4.79
C TYR A 42 4.34 -8.44 6.17
N LYS A 43 5.09 -7.46 6.64
CA LYS A 43 4.72 -6.74 7.85
C LYS A 43 3.80 -5.59 7.47
N ILE A 44 2.61 -5.55 8.05
CA ILE A 44 1.64 -4.50 7.77
C ILE A 44 1.66 -3.43 8.86
N PHE A 45 1.40 -2.18 8.47
CA PHE A 45 1.34 -1.03 9.36
C PHE A 45 -0.01 -0.36 9.14
N PRO A 46 -1.01 -0.68 9.99
CA PRO A 46 -2.36 -0.12 9.83
C PRO A 46 -2.40 1.37 10.09
N ILE A 47 -3.03 2.13 9.19
CA ILE A 47 -3.35 3.55 9.41
C ILE A 47 -4.86 3.69 9.41
N TYR A 48 -5.41 4.09 10.56
CA TYR A 48 -6.85 4.21 10.75
C TYR A 48 -7.13 5.22 11.86
N PRO A 49 -8.27 5.96 11.80
CA PRO A 49 -8.53 7.01 12.79
C PRO A 49 -8.97 6.50 14.16
N LYS A 50 -9.28 5.22 14.29
CA LYS A 50 -9.76 4.60 15.54
C LYS A 50 -8.99 3.31 15.77
N GLU A 51 -9.28 2.61 16.84
CA GLU A 51 -8.68 1.34 17.25
C GLU A 51 -7.23 1.48 17.69
N GLU A 52 -6.82 0.63 18.60
CA GLU A 52 -5.41 0.53 19.03
C GLU A 52 -4.68 -0.54 18.23
N PHE A 53 -5.39 -1.63 17.88
CA PHE A 53 -4.82 -2.77 17.15
C PHE A 53 -5.79 -3.23 16.07
N ILE A 54 -5.25 -3.60 14.93
CA ILE A 54 -5.98 -4.30 13.85
C ILE A 54 -5.06 -5.43 13.41
N LEU A 55 -5.59 -6.64 13.34
CA LEU A 55 -4.81 -7.83 12.96
C LEU A 55 -3.56 -8.01 13.84
N ASN A 56 -3.69 -7.70 15.12
CA ASN A 56 -2.61 -7.77 16.11
C ASN A 56 -1.44 -6.82 15.83
N GLU A 57 -1.62 -5.84 14.96
CA GLU A 57 -0.63 -4.81 14.71
C GLU A 57 -1.11 -3.48 15.27
N LYS A 58 -0.16 -2.70 15.81
CA LYS A 58 -0.45 -1.36 16.31
C LYS A 58 -1.02 -0.50 15.19
N VAL A 59 -2.08 0.26 15.50
CA VAL A 59 -2.68 1.20 14.57
C VAL A 59 -2.05 2.57 14.74
N TYR A 60 -1.71 3.19 13.60
CA TYR A 60 -1.18 4.55 13.56
C TYR A 60 -2.24 5.49 13.02
N ARG A 61 -2.20 6.75 13.43
CA ARG A 61 -3.16 7.76 12.95
C ARG A 61 -2.73 8.40 11.65
N ASN A 62 -1.43 8.39 11.39
CA ASN A 62 -0.86 8.95 10.17
C ASN A 62 0.54 8.37 9.94
N LEU A 63 1.12 8.65 8.78
CA LEU A 63 2.44 8.17 8.42
C LEU A 63 3.55 8.70 9.33
N ASP A 64 3.39 9.91 9.88
CA ASP A 64 4.42 10.51 10.72
C ASP A 64 4.69 9.68 11.99
N GLN A 65 3.71 8.94 12.46
CA GLN A 65 3.85 8.12 13.66
C GLN A 65 4.64 6.84 13.42
N ILE A 66 4.84 6.45 12.17
CA ILE A 66 5.57 5.21 11.85
C ILE A 66 7.04 5.53 11.74
N GLU A 67 7.85 4.94 12.62
CA GLU A 67 9.30 5.16 12.63
C GLU A 67 10.04 4.21 11.70
N GLU A 68 9.50 3.03 11.48
CA GLU A 68 10.12 2.02 10.62
C GLU A 68 10.10 2.44 9.15
N LYS A 69 11.06 1.94 8.39
CA LYS A 69 11.12 2.17 6.95
C LYS A 69 9.95 1.46 6.26
N ILE A 70 9.14 2.22 5.55
CA ILE A 70 8.02 1.69 4.77
C ILE A 70 8.43 1.59 3.31
N ASP A 71 8.22 0.43 2.71
CA ASP A 71 8.52 0.20 1.29
C ASP A 71 7.37 0.62 0.39
N THR A 72 6.15 0.32 0.80
CA THR A 72 4.96 0.47 -0.02
C THR A 72 3.80 1.01 0.81
N LEU A 73 3.06 1.96 0.25
CA LEU A 73 1.78 2.40 0.79
C LEU A 73 0.67 1.88 -0.10
N ILE A 74 -0.31 1.19 0.51
CA ILE A 74 -1.54 0.78 -0.15
C ILE A 74 -2.66 1.70 0.32
N LEU A 75 -3.37 2.31 -0.63
CA LEU A 75 -4.40 3.29 -0.35
C LEU A 75 -5.80 2.72 -0.56
N PHE A 76 -6.63 2.78 0.49
CA PHE A 76 -8.04 2.41 0.46
C PHE A 76 -8.96 3.62 0.65
N ARG A 77 -8.57 4.76 0.12
CA ARG A 77 -9.36 6.00 0.15
C ARG A 77 -9.54 6.54 -1.26
N LYS A 78 -10.41 7.54 -1.42
CA LYS A 78 -10.67 8.20 -2.71
C LYS A 78 -9.37 8.62 -3.38
N GLY A 79 -9.37 8.64 -4.72
CA GLY A 79 -8.18 8.96 -5.50
C GLY A 79 -7.54 10.31 -5.16
N GLU A 80 -8.33 11.30 -4.73
CA GLU A 80 -7.84 12.62 -4.34
C GLU A 80 -6.82 12.53 -3.20
N VAL A 81 -7.01 11.56 -2.30
CA VAL A 81 -6.10 11.35 -1.17
C VAL A 81 -4.70 11.00 -1.64
N ALA A 82 -4.57 10.36 -2.80
CA ALA A 82 -3.27 10.03 -3.37
C ALA A 82 -2.41 11.28 -3.58
N LEU A 83 -3.00 12.37 -4.06
CA LEU A 83 -2.26 13.63 -4.23
C LEU A 83 -1.90 14.26 -2.88
N GLU A 84 -2.80 14.20 -1.92
CA GLU A 84 -2.58 14.77 -0.59
C GLU A 84 -1.42 14.08 0.14
N ILE A 85 -1.24 12.80 -0.08
CA ILE A 85 -0.23 12.00 0.64
C ILE A 85 1.15 12.04 -0.01
N LEU A 86 1.26 12.47 -1.26
CA LEU A 86 2.54 12.47 -1.99
C LEU A 86 3.67 13.19 -1.26
N PRO A 87 3.47 14.41 -0.69
CA PRO A 87 4.55 15.08 0.04
C PRO A 87 5.08 14.23 1.20
N LYS A 88 4.20 13.47 1.84
CA LYS A 88 4.58 12.61 2.96
C LYS A 88 5.35 11.39 2.48
N LEU A 89 5.00 10.84 1.32
CA LEU A 89 5.76 9.73 0.72
C LEU A 89 7.19 10.18 0.41
N ILE A 90 7.35 11.38 -0.11
CA ILE A 90 8.66 11.95 -0.41
C ILE A 90 9.47 12.10 0.88
N GLU A 91 8.88 12.74 1.88
CA GLU A 91 9.52 12.98 3.17
C GLU A 91 9.99 11.69 3.83
N LYS A 92 9.17 10.66 3.78
CA LYS A 92 9.45 9.37 4.39
C LYS A 92 10.22 8.42 3.47
N ASN A 93 10.53 8.85 2.27
CA ASN A 93 11.25 8.05 1.27
C ASN A 93 10.53 6.73 0.96
N ILE A 94 9.21 6.79 0.85
CA ILE A 94 8.39 5.65 0.44
C ILE A 94 8.35 5.62 -1.08
N LYS A 95 8.81 4.54 -1.67
CA LYS A 95 9.04 4.46 -3.12
C LYS A 95 7.92 3.80 -3.92
N ASN A 96 6.95 3.18 -3.26
CA ASN A 96 5.88 2.49 -3.95
C ASN A 96 4.51 2.94 -3.43
N LEU A 97 3.62 3.28 -4.36
CA LEU A 97 2.24 3.66 -4.04
C LEU A 97 1.27 2.79 -4.85
N CYS A 98 0.37 2.12 -4.14
CA CYS A 98 -0.67 1.27 -4.75
C CYS A 98 -2.04 1.83 -4.43
N LEU A 99 -2.80 2.19 -5.45
CA LEU A 99 -4.22 2.51 -5.31
C LEU A 99 -5.02 1.25 -5.60
N GLN A 100 -5.83 0.84 -4.65
CA GLN A 100 -6.56 -0.43 -4.74
C GLN A 100 -7.66 -0.40 -5.80
N LEU A 101 -8.22 -1.57 -6.09
CA LEU A 101 -9.26 -1.76 -7.11
C LEU A 101 -10.38 -0.73 -6.93
N GLY A 102 -10.73 -0.04 -8.01
CA GLY A 102 -11.73 1.02 -8.01
C GLY A 102 -11.20 2.41 -7.66
N ILE A 103 -9.91 2.52 -7.33
CA ILE A 103 -9.29 3.80 -6.94
C ILE A 103 -8.25 4.18 -7.99
N SER A 104 -8.40 5.38 -8.53
CA SER A 104 -7.47 5.88 -9.54
C SER A 104 -7.31 7.40 -9.46
N ASN A 105 -6.19 7.90 -9.97
CA ASN A 105 -5.92 9.33 -10.06
C ASN A 105 -4.81 9.55 -11.10
N GLU A 106 -5.17 10.07 -12.27
CA GLU A 106 -4.21 10.27 -13.35
C GLU A 106 -3.17 11.34 -13.03
N THR A 107 -3.56 12.36 -12.28
CA THR A 107 -2.61 13.40 -11.84
C THR A 107 -1.57 12.82 -10.89
N ALA A 108 -2.00 11.97 -9.95
CA ALA A 108 -1.07 11.27 -9.06
C ALA A 108 -0.10 10.38 -9.84
N LYS A 109 -0.60 9.71 -10.87
CA LYS A 109 0.22 8.88 -11.76
C LYS A 109 1.35 9.71 -12.39
N GLU A 110 1.01 10.86 -12.95
CA GLU A 110 1.99 11.75 -13.59
C GLU A 110 2.98 12.32 -12.57
N GLU A 111 2.51 12.71 -11.38
CA GLU A 111 3.38 13.23 -10.34
C GLU A 111 4.34 12.15 -9.83
N CYS A 112 3.86 10.93 -9.62
CA CYS A 112 4.72 9.82 -9.19
C CYS A 112 5.82 9.52 -10.22
N LYS A 113 5.50 9.62 -11.50
CA LYS A 113 6.48 9.43 -12.57
C LYS A 113 7.60 10.48 -12.48
N LYS A 114 7.24 11.74 -12.25
CA LYS A 114 8.22 12.83 -12.08
C LYS A 114 9.08 12.64 -10.84
N LEU A 115 8.51 12.07 -9.78
CA LEU A 115 9.17 11.90 -8.48
C LEU A 115 9.89 10.57 -8.35
N ASP A 116 9.86 9.75 -9.38
CA ASP A 116 10.45 8.41 -9.39
C ASP A 116 9.86 7.52 -8.29
N ILE A 117 8.54 7.62 -8.10
CA ILE A 117 7.77 6.74 -7.22
C ILE A 117 7.06 5.71 -8.08
N ASN A 118 7.25 4.44 -7.78
CA ASN A 118 6.57 3.36 -8.48
C ASN A 118 5.08 3.41 -8.15
N PHE A 119 4.24 3.42 -9.16
CA PHE A 119 2.81 3.67 -9.00
C PHE A 119 1.99 2.62 -9.74
N ILE A 120 1.03 2.03 -9.03
CA ILE A 120 -0.02 1.23 -9.65
C ILE A 120 -1.38 1.71 -9.14
N GLN A 121 -2.40 1.60 -9.96
CA GLN A 121 -3.75 2.03 -9.60
C GLN A 121 -4.80 1.07 -10.12
N ASN A 122 -5.96 1.06 -9.46
CA ASN A 122 -7.08 0.21 -9.83
C ASN A 122 -6.66 -1.27 -9.91
N ARG A 123 -5.87 -1.70 -8.93
CA ARG A 123 -5.38 -3.08 -8.82
C ARG A 123 -5.51 -3.57 -7.38
N CYS A 124 -5.89 -4.82 -7.21
CA CYS A 124 -5.89 -5.46 -5.90
C CYS A 124 -4.64 -6.32 -5.76
N ILE A 125 -3.77 -5.95 -4.84
CA ILE A 125 -2.51 -6.65 -4.61
C ILE A 125 -2.74 -8.14 -4.29
N MET A 126 -3.80 -8.45 -3.55
CA MET A 126 -4.16 -9.83 -3.21
C MET A 126 -4.49 -10.65 -4.47
N LEU A 127 -5.21 -10.06 -5.41
CA LEU A 127 -5.57 -10.73 -6.67
C LEU A 127 -4.38 -10.85 -7.62
N GLU A 128 -3.47 -9.89 -7.59
CA GLU A 128 -2.28 -9.91 -8.46
C GLU A 128 -1.20 -10.85 -7.95
N TYR A 129 -1.13 -11.06 -6.64
CA TYR A 129 -0.07 -11.83 -5.98
C TYR A 129 0.22 -13.19 -6.65
N PRO A 130 -0.78 -14.05 -6.91
CA PRO A 130 -0.49 -15.38 -7.48
C PRO A 130 0.17 -15.34 -8.85
N TYR A 131 -0.04 -14.27 -9.60
CA TYR A 131 0.49 -14.14 -10.96
C TYR A 131 1.88 -13.53 -11.01
N PHE A 132 2.27 -12.77 -9.99
CA PHE A 132 3.51 -12.00 -10.01
C PHE A 132 4.54 -12.42 -8.98
N LYS A 133 4.13 -13.14 -7.93
CA LYS A 133 5.08 -13.58 -6.92
C LYS A 133 6.04 -14.62 -7.50
N THR A 134 7.34 -14.35 -7.38
CA THR A 134 8.39 -15.28 -7.80
C THR A 134 8.37 -16.51 -6.90
N LYS A 135 8.41 -17.70 -7.49
CA LYS A 135 8.48 -18.94 -6.72
C LYS A 135 9.87 -19.10 -6.11
N GLU A 136 9.92 -19.41 -4.84
CA GLU A 136 11.16 -19.79 -4.20
C GLU A 136 11.54 -21.22 -4.63
N LYS A 137 12.81 -21.41 -4.81
CA LYS A 137 13.36 -22.73 -5.14
C LYS A 137 13.69 -23.51 -3.88
#